data_e703876f5d4f17451ad1c9f1c582ab06
#
_entry.id   e703876f5d4f17451ad1c9f1c582ab06
#
_cell.length_a   1.000
_cell.length_b   1.000
_cell.length_c   1.000
_cell.angle_alpha   90.00
_cell.angle_beta   90.00
_cell.angle_gamma   90.00
#
_symmetry.space_group_name_H-M   'P 1'
#
loop_
_entity.id
_entity.type
_entity.pdbx_description
1 polymer ?
#
loop_
_entity_poly.entity_id
_entity_poly.type
_entity_poly.pdbx_seq_one_letter_code
_entity_poly.pdbx_strand_id
1 'polypeptide(L)'
;EPNAYGLVGSEANKIEPGKRPLSSMTPSFLEGPKGVHVLGTPGGSRIISMVSQGMLDAIDGKSAKEIVAKGRIHHQYLPDVVEHEAGAIDSRIKENLESRGHTFKQTPNPYGNLQVVHWDKANQVMNSAADPRREGLALVGQSIA
;
A
#
# COMPACT_ATOMS: atom_id res chain seq x y z
N GLU A 1 20.87 -13.94 8.77
CA GLU A 1 20.61 -13.86 7.32
C GLU A 1 19.32 -13.07 7.06
N PRO A 2 19.24 -12.32 5.96
CA PRO A 2 18.02 -11.65 5.58
C PRO A 2 16.89 -12.65 5.26
N ASN A 3 15.64 -12.28 5.55
CA ASN A 3 14.48 -13.06 5.14
C ASN A 3 14.16 -12.85 3.65
N ALA A 4 13.07 -13.46 3.14
CA ALA A 4 12.64 -13.34 1.74
C ALA A 4 12.35 -11.90 1.27
N TYR A 5 12.20 -10.96 2.19
CA TYR A 5 12.00 -9.52 1.94
C TYR A 5 13.27 -8.68 2.12
N GLY A 6 14.44 -9.31 2.32
CA GLY A 6 15.69 -8.62 2.59
C GLY A 6 15.81 -8.03 4.00
N LEU A 7 14.87 -8.33 4.90
CA LEU A 7 14.88 -7.83 6.27
C LEU A 7 15.77 -8.70 7.17
N VAL A 8 16.58 -8.06 7.98
CA VAL A 8 17.45 -8.71 8.96
C VAL A 8 16.73 -8.78 10.31
N GLY A 9 16.50 -10.00 10.80
CA GLY A 9 15.93 -10.23 12.12
C GLY A 9 16.96 -9.98 13.25
N SER A 10 16.45 -9.81 14.46
CA SER A 10 17.23 -9.71 15.69
C SER A 10 16.88 -10.85 16.66
N GLU A 11 17.60 -10.98 17.76
CA GLU A 11 17.28 -11.94 18.82
C GLU A 11 15.84 -11.78 19.34
N ALA A 12 15.34 -10.54 19.35
CA ALA A 12 13.94 -10.25 19.74
C ALA A 12 12.91 -10.93 18.84
N ASN A 13 13.24 -11.15 17.57
CA ASN A 13 12.35 -11.75 16.56
C ASN A 13 12.68 -13.23 16.26
N LYS A 14 13.52 -13.86 17.07
CA LYS A 14 13.87 -15.28 16.93
C LYS A 14 12.63 -16.15 17.08
N ILE A 15 12.57 -17.19 16.25
CA ILE A 15 11.48 -18.18 16.30
C ILE A 15 11.64 -19.04 17.54
N GLU A 16 10.71 -18.91 18.48
CA GLU A 16 10.65 -19.66 19.73
C GLU A 16 9.21 -19.92 20.17
N PRO A 17 8.95 -20.98 20.95
CA PRO A 17 7.63 -21.24 21.50
C PRO A 17 7.07 -20.06 22.30
N GLY A 18 5.80 -19.73 22.09
CA GLY A 18 5.13 -18.63 22.78
C GLY A 18 5.43 -17.23 22.24
N LYS A 19 6.35 -17.04 21.31
CA LYS A 19 6.60 -15.77 20.64
C LYS A 19 5.63 -15.52 19.48
N ARG A 20 5.25 -14.26 19.28
CA ARG A 20 4.47 -13.84 18.10
C ARG A 20 5.41 -13.67 16.91
N PRO A 21 4.98 -14.04 15.69
CA PRO A 21 5.76 -13.78 14.48
C PRO A 21 5.86 -12.27 14.23
N LEU A 22 6.97 -11.85 13.60
CA LEU A 22 7.10 -10.50 13.07
C LEU A 22 6.04 -10.27 11.99
N SER A 23 5.38 -9.12 12.04
CA SER A 23 4.36 -8.74 11.06
C SER A 23 4.51 -7.28 10.66
N SER A 24 4.39 -7.00 9.36
CA SER A 24 4.26 -5.65 8.81
C SER A 24 2.78 -5.31 8.51
N MET A 25 1.85 -6.13 8.95
CA MET A 25 0.43 -5.92 8.70
C MET A 25 -0.05 -4.62 9.34
N THR A 26 -0.65 -3.76 8.52
CA THR A 26 -1.01 -2.39 8.88
C THR A 26 -2.41 -2.06 8.35
N PRO A 27 -3.47 -2.74 8.80
CA PRO A 27 -4.83 -2.31 8.50
C PRO A 27 -5.02 -0.91 9.09
N SER A 28 -5.49 0.03 8.29
CA SER A 28 -5.43 1.43 8.66
C SER A 28 -6.76 2.13 8.42
N PHE A 29 -7.07 3.06 9.32
CA PHE A 29 -8.19 3.99 9.21
C PHE A 29 -7.63 5.39 9.05
N LEU A 30 -8.17 6.12 8.08
CA LEU A 30 -7.89 7.54 7.86
C LEU A 30 -9.20 8.30 8.02
N GLU A 31 -9.34 9.04 9.12
CA GLU A 31 -10.51 9.88 9.38
C GLU A 31 -10.17 11.34 9.12
N GLY A 32 -11.10 12.04 8.46
CA GLY A 32 -10.96 13.45 8.14
C GLY A 32 -12.30 14.10 7.79
N PRO A 33 -12.29 15.38 7.37
CA PRO A 33 -13.52 16.12 7.03
C PRO A 33 -14.36 15.44 5.93
N LYS A 34 -13.72 14.72 5.03
CA LYS A 34 -14.38 14.01 3.92
C LYS A 34 -14.98 12.65 4.33
N GLY A 35 -14.70 12.17 5.54
CA GLY A 35 -15.19 10.88 6.01
C GLY A 35 -14.10 9.96 6.51
N VAL A 36 -14.31 8.66 6.36
CA VAL A 36 -13.38 7.63 6.84
C VAL A 36 -12.98 6.72 5.69
N HIS A 37 -11.68 6.55 5.49
CA HIS A 37 -11.13 5.52 4.62
C HIS A 37 -10.59 4.37 5.45
N VAL A 38 -10.84 3.15 5.00
CA VAL A 38 -10.26 1.93 5.56
C VAL A 38 -9.45 1.27 4.46
N LEU A 39 -8.17 1.02 4.75
CA LEU A 39 -7.23 0.49 3.77
C LEU A 39 -6.46 -0.70 4.35
N GLY A 40 -6.22 -1.69 3.51
CA GLY A 40 -5.40 -2.84 3.87
C GLY A 40 -4.93 -3.61 2.63
N THR A 41 -3.75 -4.23 2.75
CA THR A 41 -3.16 -5.03 1.67
C THR A 41 -2.23 -6.11 2.24
N PRO A 42 -2.09 -7.28 1.63
CA PRO A 42 -0.96 -8.17 1.85
C PRO A 42 0.28 -7.63 1.12
N GLY A 43 1.49 -8.10 1.47
CA GLY A 43 2.70 -7.74 0.73
C GLY A 43 4.00 -7.67 1.55
N GLY A 44 4.02 -8.20 2.76
CA GLY A 44 5.21 -8.20 3.62
C GLY A 44 5.68 -6.76 3.93
N SER A 45 6.97 -6.47 3.78
CA SER A 45 7.52 -5.13 4.04
C SER A 45 6.93 -4.02 3.14
N ARG A 46 6.40 -4.37 1.97
CA ARG A 46 5.78 -3.44 1.03
C ARG A 46 4.41 -2.94 1.51
N ILE A 47 3.78 -3.58 2.49
CA ILE A 47 2.47 -3.19 3.03
C ILE A 47 2.48 -1.73 3.47
N ILE A 48 3.49 -1.32 4.22
CA ILE A 48 3.59 0.04 4.76
C ILE A 48 3.61 1.07 3.64
N SER A 49 4.44 0.87 2.61
CA SER A 49 4.52 1.78 1.45
C SER A 49 3.20 1.87 0.70
N MET A 50 2.53 0.74 0.47
CA MET A 50 1.25 0.71 -0.25
C MET A 50 0.14 1.41 0.52
N VAL A 51 0.03 1.15 1.82
CA VAL A 51 -0.98 1.80 2.67
C VAL A 51 -0.71 3.30 2.78
N SER A 52 0.56 3.71 2.98
CA SER A 52 0.93 5.13 3.05
C SER A 52 0.59 5.88 1.75
N GLN A 53 0.91 5.30 0.58
CA GLN A 53 0.55 5.89 -0.71
C GLN A 53 -0.97 5.99 -0.86
N GLY A 54 -1.72 4.96 -0.47
CA GLY A 54 -3.18 4.97 -0.50
C GLY A 54 -3.79 6.05 0.40
N MET A 55 -3.20 6.28 1.57
CA MET A 55 -3.62 7.36 2.48
C MET A 55 -3.36 8.74 1.88
N LEU A 56 -2.19 8.96 1.28
CA LEU A 56 -1.87 10.23 0.61
C LEU A 56 -2.85 10.50 -0.53
N ASP A 57 -3.15 9.50 -1.35
CA ASP A 57 -4.13 9.61 -2.42
C ASP A 57 -5.55 9.91 -1.89
N ALA A 58 -5.94 9.32 -0.77
CA ALA A 58 -7.21 9.63 -0.11
C ALA A 58 -7.26 11.08 0.40
N ILE A 59 -6.17 11.60 0.96
CA ILE A 59 -6.03 13.00 1.38
C ILE A 59 -6.18 13.92 0.17
N ASP A 60 -5.55 13.58 -0.95
CA ASP A 60 -5.65 14.30 -2.23
C ASP A 60 -7.04 14.19 -2.87
N GLY A 61 -7.95 13.41 -2.30
CA GLY A 61 -9.35 13.29 -2.74
C GLY A 61 -9.57 12.31 -3.88
N LYS A 62 -8.65 11.37 -4.10
CA LYS A 62 -8.82 10.29 -5.06
C LYS A 62 -9.94 9.35 -4.62
N SER A 63 -10.68 8.83 -5.59
CA SER A 63 -11.69 7.80 -5.35
C SER A 63 -11.05 6.47 -4.93
N ALA A 64 -11.81 5.60 -4.27
CA ALA A 64 -11.35 4.26 -3.90
C ALA A 64 -10.78 3.48 -5.10
N LYS A 65 -11.42 3.62 -6.28
CA LYS A 65 -10.98 2.99 -7.53
C LYS A 65 -9.64 3.51 -8.03
N GLU A 66 -9.41 4.82 -7.96
CA GLU A 66 -8.12 5.43 -8.35
C GLU A 66 -7.02 5.02 -7.39
N ILE A 67 -7.29 4.98 -6.08
CA ILE A 67 -6.34 4.58 -5.04
C ILE A 67 -5.82 3.15 -5.29
N VAL A 68 -6.73 2.18 -5.50
CA VAL A 68 -6.31 0.79 -5.70
C VAL A 68 -5.62 0.54 -7.04
N ALA A 69 -5.95 1.34 -8.08
CA ALA A 69 -5.40 1.19 -9.42
C ALA A 69 -4.04 1.88 -9.62
N LYS A 70 -3.66 2.81 -8.75
CA LYS A 70 -2.43 3.59 -8.88
C LYS A 70 -1.18 2.71 -8.92
N GLY A 71 -0.22 3.08 -9.77
CA GLY A 71 1.11 2.46 -9.81
C GLY A 71 1.86 2.63 -8.49
N ARG A 72 2.58 1.61 -8.09
CA ARG A 72 3.22 1.51 -6.77
C ARG A 72 4.71 1.70 -6.81
N ILE A 73 5.20 2.34 -5.76
CA ILE A 73 6.62 2.46 -5.45
C ILE A 73 6.89 1.89 -4.06
N HIS A 74 8.08 1.35 -3.85
CA HIS A 74 8.53 0.85 -2.56
C HIS A 74 10.01 1.12 -2.38
N HIS A 75 10.38 1.55 -1.19
CA HIS A 75 11.76 1.63 -0.76
C HIS A 75 11.86 1.13 0.67
N GLN A 76 12.93 0.44 0.96
CA GLN A 76 13.30 0.04 2.31
C GLN A 76 14.81 0.17 2.48
N TYR A 77 15.27 0.18 3.72
CA TYR A 77 16.68 0.34 4.05
C TYR A 77 17.61 -0.67 3.35
N LEU A 78 17.19 -1.93 3.23
CA LEU A 78 17.94 -2.98 2.53
C LEU A 78 16.97 -3.86 1.70
N PRO A 79 17.23 -4.04 0.40
CA PRO A 79 18.25 -3.34 -0.39
C PRO A 79 17.88 -1.87 -0.59
N ASP A 80 18.88 -0.98 -0.64
CA ASP A 80 18.71 0.46 -0.87
C ASP A 80 18.41 0.74 -2.36
N VAL A 81 17.21 0.42 -2.75
CA VAL A 81 16.70 0.53 -4.13
C VAL A 81 15.23 0.92 -4.10
N VAL A 82 14.83 1.88 -4.91
CA VAL A 82 13.42 2.21 -5.15
C VAL A 82 12.83 1.24 -6.15
N GLU A 83 12.06 0.28 -5.68
CA GLU A 83 11.28 -0.60 -6.54
C GLU A 83 10.01 0.11 -7.01
N HIS A 84 9.66 -0.06 -8.29
CA HIS A 84 8.46 0.55 -8.84
C HIS A 84 7.79 -0.33 -9.90
N GLU A 85 6.47 -0.23 -10.00
CA GLU A 85 5.72 -0.82 -11.11
C GLU A 85 5.94 -0.04 -12.40
N ALA A 86 5.67 -0.66 -13.53
CA ALA A 86 5.71 0.02 -14.82
C ALA A 86 4.78 1.25 -14.80
N GLY A 87 5.28 2.40 -15.23
CA GLY A 87 4.51 3.65 -15.28
C GLY A 87 4.19 4.30 -13.93
N ALA A 88 4.70 3.76 -12.81
CA ALA A 88 4.42 4.31 -11.47
C ALA A 88 5.17 5.61 -11.17
N ILE A 89 6.23 5.92 -11.89
CA ILE A 89 7.05 7.11 -11.70
C ILE A 89 7.21 7.80 -13.06
N ASP A 90 6.97 9.10 -13.07
CA ASP A 90 7.29 9.95 -14.22
C ASP A 90 8.80 9.95 -14.50
N SER A 91 9.20 9.88 -15.78
CA SER A 91 10.59 9.80 -16.19
C SER A 91 11.44 10.97 -15.70
N ARG A 92 10.90 12.20 -15.74
CA ARG A 92 11.56 13.41 -15.26
C ARG A 92 11.79 13.39 -13.74
N ILE A 93 10.82 12.87 -12.99
CA ILE A 93 10.95 12.70 -11.54
C ILE A 93 12.03 11.64 -11.26
N LYS A 94 12.01 10.52 -11.99
CA LYS A 94 13.01 9.47 -11.86
C LYS A 94 14.43 10.00 -12.13
N GLU A 95 14.65 10.66 -13.24
CA GLU A 95 15.96 11.25 -13.60
C GLU A 95 16.47 12.24 -12.53
N ASN A 96 15.57 13.07 -11.99
CA ASN A 96 15.93 14.02 -10.92
C ASN A 96 16.35 13.27 -9.63
N LEU A 97 15.69 12.20 -9.29
CA LEU A 97 16.03 11.39 -8.11
C LEU A 97 17.33 10.58 -8.34
N GLU A 98 17.54 10.04 -9.54
CA GLU A 98 18.78 9.35 -9.92
C GLU A 98 19.99 10.30 -9.84
N SER A 99 19.83 11.55 -10.26
CA SER A 99 20.90 12.58 -10.13
C SER A 99 21.25 12.91 -8.67
N ARG A 100 20.37 12.55 -7.72
CA ARG A 100 20.57 12.68 -6.27
C ARG A 100 21.10 11.41 -5.62
N GLY A 101 21.40 10.38 -6.42
CA GLY A 101 21.97 9.12 -5.94
C GLY A 101 20.96 7.99 -5.67
N HIS A 102 19.69 8.18 -5.96
CA HIS A 102 18.71 7.10 -5.82
C HIS A 102 18.86 6.07 -6.94
N THR A 103 18.75 4.79 -6.59
CA THR A 103 18.75 3.69 -7.56
C THR A 103 17.33 3.17 -7.75
N PHE A 104 16.95 2.90 -8.99
CA PHE A 104 15.60 2.44 -9.34
C PHE A 104 15.62 1.05 -9.95
N LYS A 105 14.60 0.26 -9.63
CA LYS A 105 14.37 -1.06 -10.21
C LYS A 105 12.89 -1.27 -10.51
N GLN A 106 12.57 -1.45 -11.77
CA GLN A 106 11.21 -1.81 -12.14
C GLN A 106 10.93 -3.26 -11.73
N THR A 107 9.80 -3.49 -11.08
CA THR A 107 9.36 -4.85 -10.73
C THR A 107 8.88 -5.60 -11.97
N PRO A 108 9.17 -6.91 -12.11
CA PRO A 108 8.74 -7.69 -13.27
C PRO A 108 7.21 -7.82 -13.36
N ASN A 109 6.54 -7.81 -12.23
CA ASN A 109 5.10 -7.92 -12.12
C ASN A 109 4.54 -6.90 -11.13
N PRO A 110 3.28 -6.46 -11.28
CA PRO A 110 2.55 -5.72 -10.28
C PRO A 110 2.44 -6.50 -8.96
N TYR A 111 2.36 -5.80 -7.83
CA TYR A 111 2.36 -6.42 -6.50
C TYR A 111 1.31 -5.86 -5.56
N GLY A 112 1.01 -6.64 -4.51
CA GLY A 112 0.02 -6.31 -3.49
C GLY A 112 -1.41 -6.65 -3.92
N ASN A 113 -2.35 -6.26 -3.06
CA ASN A 113 -3.80 -6.43 -3.24
C ASN A 113 -4.52 -5.44 -2.32
N LEU A 114 -4.41 -4.14 -2.62
CA LEU A 114 -4.96 -3.08 -1.79
C LEU A 114 -6.49 -3.06 -1.87
N GLN A 115 -7.13 -3.16 -0.73
CA GLN A 115 -8.57 -3.02 -0.60
C GLN A 115 -8.87 -1.68 0.06
N VAL A 116 -9.87 -0.96 -0.45
CA VAL A 116 -10.26 0.34 0.06
C VAL A 116 -11.76 0.42 0.23
N VAL A 117 -12.19 0.91 1.39
CA VAL A 117 -13.55 1.34 1.66
C VAL A 117 -13.50 2.80 2.09
N HIS A 118 -14.42 3.61 1.57
CA HIS A 118 -14.58 5.00 1.95
C HIS A 118 -16.03 5.27 2.34
N TRP A 119 -16.23 5.73 3.56
CA TRP A 119 -17.49 6.30 4.02
C TRP A 119 -17.45 7.82 3.87
N ASP A 120 -18.18 8.35 2.89
CA ASP A 120 -18.39 9.78 2.69
C ASP A 120 -19.48 10.27 3.65
N LYS A 121 -19.07 10.92 4.73
CA LYS A 121 -19.98 11.42 5.77
C LYS A 121 -20.90 12.54 5.26
N ALA A 122 -20.44 13.35 4.33
CA ALA A 122 -21.22 14.49 3.83
C ALA A 122 -22.38 14.03 2.95
N ASN A 123 -22.11 13.06 2.09
CA ASN A 123 -23.10 12.55 1.14
C ASN A 123 -23.83 11.29 1.65
N GLN A 124 -23.45 10.75 2.80
CA GLN A 124 -23.95 9.50 3.37
C GLN A 124 -23.82 8.33 2.39
N VAL A 125 -22.70 8.28 1.66
CA VAL A 125 -22.42 7.26 0.63
C VAL A 125 -21.20 6.46 1.00
N MET A 126 -21.29 5.15 0.86
CA MET A 126 -20.16 4.25 0.93
C MET A 126 -19.62 3.95 -0.46
N ASN A 127 -18.32 4.00 -0.60
CA ASN A 127 -17.60 3.62 -1.82
C ASN A 127 -16.58 2.53 -1.46
N SER A 128 -16.36 1.59 -2.37
CA SER A 128 -15.36 0.55 -2.17
C SER A 128 -14.71 0.16 -3.48
N ALA A 129 -13.47 -0.33 -3.39
CA ALA A 129 -12.78 -0.86 -4.55
C ALA A 129 -11.84 -2.01 -4.14
N ALA A 130 -11.81 -3.05 -4.97
CA ALA A 130 -10.83 -4.12 -4.91
C ALA A 130 -9.70 -3.84 -5.91
N ASP A 131 -8.49 -4.26 -5.55
CA ASP A 131 -7.30 -4.10 -6.37
C ASP A 131 -7.42 -4.88 -7.69
N PRO A 132 -7.18 -4.25 -8.85
CA PRO A 132 -7.26 -4.93 -10.15
C PRO A 132 -6.11 -5.93 -10.39
N ARG A 133 -5.08 -5.98 -9.51
CA ARG A 133 -3.91 -6.87 -9.66
C ARG A 133 -4.17 -8.29 -9.22
N ARG A 134 -5.18 -8.50 -8.40
CA ARG A 134 -5.54 -9.79 -7.83
C ARG A 134 -7.04 -9.99 -7.87
N GLU A 135 -7.47 -11.21 -7.58
CA GLU A 135 -8.88 -11.50 -7.37
C GLU A 135 -9.43 -10.74 -6.16
N GLY A 136 -10.60 -10.15 -6.32
CA GLY A 136 -11.30 -9.43 -5.28
C GLY A 136 -12.60 -8.85 -5.82
N LEU A 137 -13.58 -8.67 -4.94
CA LEU A 137 -14.86 -8.06 -5.26
C LEU A 137 -15.19 -7.03 -4.19
N ALA A 138 -15.48 -5.83 -4.62
CA ALA A 138 -15.97 -4.76 -3.76
C ALA A 138 -17.46 -4.54 -4.05
N LEU A 139 -18.28 -4.70 -3.02
CA LEU A 139 -19.72 -4.50 -3.08
C LEU A 139 -20.14 -3.50 -2.02
N VAL A 140 -21.08 -2.63 -2.37
CA VAL A 140 -21.76 -1.73 -1.43
C VAL A 140 -23.22 -2.15 -1.39
N GLY A 141 -23.66 -2.64 -0.24
CA GLY A 141 -25.06 -2.96 0.01
C GLY A 141 -25.86 -1.69 0.30
N GLN A 142 -27.13 -1.68 -0.08
CA GLN A 142 -28.08 -0.67 0.41
C GLN A 142 -28.57 -1.09 1.79
N SER A 143 -28.75 -0.12 2.69
CA SER A 143 -29.45 -0.37 3.95
C SER A 143 -30.87 -0.83 3.64
N ILE A 144 -31.24 -2.00 4.09
CA ILE A 144 -32.67 -2.40 4.13
C ILE A 144 -33.26 -1.60 5.29
N ALA A 145 -34.05 -0.60 4.95
CA ALA A 145 -34.81 0.19 5.91
C ALA A 145 -35.91 -0.66 6.55
#